data_454f413cf718f23f22056dd2e695f473
#
_entry.id   454f413cf718f23f22056dd2e695f473
#
_cell.length_a   1.000
_cell.length_b   1.000
_cell.length_c   1.000
_cell.angle_alpha   90.00
_cell.angle_beta   90.00
_cell.angle_gamma   90.00
#
_symmetry.space_group_name_H-M   'P 1'
#
loop_
_entity.id
_entity.type
_entity.pdbx_description
1 polymer ?
#
loop_
_entity_poly.entity_id
_entity_poly.type
_entity_poly.pdbx_seq_one_letter_code
_entity_poly.pdbx_strand_id
1 'polypeptide(L)'
;MDELGIGLIGTGFMGRAHALAFRSVSAVFELPVRLHLAALADADAQRAEHCAGAWGFARAHSDWQGLIADPRVNLVAITTPNHLHFPMAMAALAAGKAVYCEKPLAISVDEARQMHHAAQAAGVVTRVGYNYQHNPMIALARQLIGQGELGQLVSFQGEFSEDFMADPDSPWSWRCDPQHAGGALADLGSHLLAMARFLMGPVQAVCADVQTVHLQRPTHAGSQERRHIAVDDQAHALLRFANGARGTLSSSWIKHGYKNHLSFEISGTLGTLAFDQERLNELRLYRVGQKGFQRLLAGPDLPGYAAFSPAPGHQLGYNELKTLEVHELIMALCGQGRDGTDFAEAWEIERLAAAIRTAAQEQRWITLL
;
A
#
# COMPACT_ATOMS: atom_id res chain seq x y z
N MET A 1 -18.45 -20.22 7.66
CA MET A 1 -18.09 -19.30 8.80
C MET A 1 -19.19 -18.25 8.86
N ASP A 2 -19.94 -18.15 9.96
CA ASP A 2 -21.07 -17.22 10.05
C ASP A 2 -20.66 -15.84 10.60
N GLU A 3 -19.51 -15.80 11.28
CA GLU A 3 -18.95 -14.59 11.90
C GLU A 3 -17.42 -14.56 11.73
N LEU A 4 -16.90 -13.37 11.41
CA LEU A 4 -15.47 -13.10 11.25
C LEU A 4 -15.02 -12.09 12.31
N GLY A 5 -14.19 -12.54 13.24
CA GLY A 5 -13.63 -11.70 14.31
C GLY A 5 -12.38 -10.95 13.84
N ILE A 6 -12.41 -9.63 14.00
CA ILE A 6 -11.34 -8.72 13.60
C ILE A 6 -10.51 -8.31 14.83
N GLY A 7 -9.22 -8.52 14.78
CA GLY A 7 -8.23 -7.95 15.70
C GLY A 7 -7.44 -6.85 15.02
N LEU A 8 -7.31 -5.68 15.66
CA LEU A 8 -6.55 -4.54 15.15
C LEU A 8 -5.39 -4.20 16.09
N ILE A 9 -4.17 -4.19 15.57
CA ILE A 9 -2.96 -3.82 16.32
C ILE A 9 -2.45 -2.47 15.83
N GLY A 10 -2.38 -1.49 16.76
CA GLY A 10 -1.95 -0.12 16.49
C GLY A 10 -3.11 0.86 16.36
N THR A 11 -2.98 2.01 17.02
CA THR A 11 -4.02 3.06 17.10
C THR A 11 -3.60 4.37 16.43
N GLY A 12 -2.57 4.32 15.57
CA GLY A 12 -2.11 5.45 14.77
C GLY A 12 -3.08 5.84 13.65
N PHE A 13 -2.61 6.68 12.72
CA PHE A 13 -3.40 7.12 11.57
C PHE A 13 -3.98 5.94 10.78
N MET A 14 -3.13 4.95 10.45
CA MET A 14 -3.58 3.75 9.72
C MET A 14 -4.51 2.87 10.54
N GLY A 15 -4.29 2.71 11.85
CA GLY A 15 -5.22 2.00 12.73
C GLY A 15 -6.61 2.61 12.72
N ARG A 16 -6.71 3.93 12.75
CA ARG A 16 -7.99 4.64 12.62
C ARG A 16 -8.64 4.43 11.25
N ALA A 17 -7.87 4.47 10.17
CA ALA A 17 -8.38 4.24 8.82
C ALA A 17 -8.92 2.80 8.65
N HIS A 18 -8.21 1.79 9.17
CA HIS A 18 -8.67 0.40 9.17
C HIS A 18 -9.93 0.23 10.02
N ALA A 19 -9.97 0.79 11.24
CA ALA A 19 -11.16 0.72 12.10
C ALA A 19 -12.39 1.32 11.41
N LEU A 20 -12.23 2.47 10.74
CA LEU A 20 -13.28 3.09 9.96
C LEU A 20 -13.75 2.18 8.81
N ALA A 21 -12.82 1.60 8.05
CA ALA A 21 -13.14 0.70 6.94
C ALA A 21 -13.88 -0.56 7.42
N PHE A 22 -13.40 -1.24 8.48
CA PHE A 22 -14.08 -2.40 9.07
C PHE A 22 -15.48 -2.09 9.60
N ARG A 23 -15.72 -0.87 10.11
CA ARG A 23 -17.04 -0.43 10.54
C ARG A 23 -18.00 -0.10 9.39
N SER A 24 -17.45 0.45 8.32
CA SER A 24 -18.23 0.97 7.20
C SER A 24 -18.59 -0.12 6.19
N VAL A 25 -17.74 -1.12 6.03
CA VAL A 25 -17.85 -2.09 4.94
C VAL A 25 -19.18 -2.83 4.91
N SER A 26 -19.72 -3.25 6.06
CA SER A 26 -21.02 -3.94 6.15
C SER A 26 -22.23 -3.01 5.97
N ALA A 27 -22.03 -1.70 6.09
CA ALA A 27 -23.07 -0.71 5.77
C ALA A 27 -23.10 -0.35 4.28
N VAL A 28 -21.97 -0.58 3.58
CA VAL A 28 -21.80 -0.25 2.16
C VAL A 28 -22.03 -1.46 1.27
N PHE A 29 -21.61 -2.65 1.70
CA PHE A 29 -21.66 -3.88 0.93
C PHE A 29 -22.45 -4.98 1.65
N GLU A 30 -23.14 -5.81 0.87
CA GLU A 30 -23.66 -7.08 1.37
C GLU A 30 -22.46 -8.05 1.53
N LEU A 31 -22.23 -8.47 2.76
CA LEU A 31 -21.14 -9.39 3.09
C LEU A 31 -21.66 -10.81 3.31
N PRO A 32 -20.93 -11.85 2.87
CA PRO A 32 -21.30 -13.24 3.10
C PRO A 32 -21.10 -13.68 4.56
N VAL A 33 -20.56 -12.82 5.42
CA VAL A 33 -20.23 -13.10 6.83
C VAL A 33 -20.49 -11.86 7.68
N ARG A 34 -20.90 -12.06 8.94
CA ARG A 34 -21.04 -10.97 9.90
C ARG A 34 -19.68 -10.62 10.49
N LEU A 35 -19.32 -9.32 10.47
CA LEU A 35 -18.09 -8.85 11.09
C LEU A 35 -18.29 -8.59 12.58
N HIS A 36 -17.34 -9.02 13.38
CA HIS A 36 -17.22 -8.71 14.79
C HIS A 36 -15.87 -8.03 15.07
N LEU A 37 -15.89 -6.77 15.52
CA LEU A 37 -14.68 -6.07 15.97
C LEU A 37 -14.28 -6.62 17.34
N ALA A 38 -13.52 -7.72 17.34
CA ALA A 38 -13.30 -8.56 18.51
C ALA A 38 -12.33 -7.93 19.51
N ALA A 39 -11.19 -7.43 19.04
CA ALA A 39 -10.14 -6.92 19.91
C ALA A 39 -9.31 -5.81 19.22
N LEU A 40 -8.83 -4.85 20.03
CA LEU A 40 -7.87 -3.83 19.64
C LEU A 40 -6.67 -3.87 20.60
N ALA A 41 -5.45 -3.73 20.08
CA ALA A 41 -4.25 -3.67 20.89
C ALA A 41 -3.40 -2.43 20.57
N ASP A 42 -2.84 -1.81 21.61
CA ASP A 42 -1.79 -0.80 21.53
C ASP A 42 -0.86 -0.95 22.73
N ALA A 43 0.42 -0.56 22.58
CA ALA A 43 1.39 -0.59 23.68
C ALA A 43 1.01 0.35 24.84
N ASP A 44 0.24 1.39 24.56
CA ASP A 44 -0.37 2.27 25.55
C ASP A 44 -1.76 1.73 25.91
N ALA A 45 -1.89 1.16 27.11
CA ALA A 45 -3.12 0.53 27.60
C ALA A 45 -4.32 1.51 27.66
N GLN A 46 -4.08 2.76 28.11
CA GLN A 46 -5.17 3.75 28.19
C GLN A 46 -5.66 4.13 26.78
N ARG A 47 -4.73 4.25 25.84
CA ARG A 47 -5.03 4.54 24.44
C ARG A 47 -5.73 3.35 23.78
N ALA A 48 -5.34 2.11 24.09
CA ALA A 48 -6.03 0.91 23.62
C ALA A 48 -7.48 0.88 24.10
N GLU A 49 -7.75 1.11 25.38
CA GLU A 49 -9.10 1.17 25.94
C GLU A 49 -9.94 2.28 25.32
N HIS A 50 -9.39 3.50 25.26
CA HIS A 50 -10.08 4.64 24.66
C HIS A 50 -10.46 4.37 23.19
N CYS A 51 -9.49 3.90 22.39
CA CYS A 51 -9.72 3.62 20.98
C CYS A 51 -10.67 2.42 20.77
N ALA A 52 -10.56 1.36 21.57
CA ALA A 52 -11.49 0.24 21.50
C ALA A 52 -12.93 0.69 21.71
N GLY A 53 -13.20 1.46 22.76
CA GLY A 53 -14.54 2.01 23.02
C GLY A 53 -15.03 2.95 21.90
N ALA A 54 -14.17 3.88 21.45
CA ALA A 54 -14.53 4.85 20.41
C ALA A 54 -14.76 4.21 19.03
N TRP A 55 -14.01 3.15 18.70
CA TRP A 55 -14.07 2.48 17.40
C TRP A 55 -14.95 1.24 17.40
N GLY A 56 -15.54 0.87 18.54
CA GLY A 56 -16.52 -0.21 18.66
C GLY A 56 -15.92 -1.60 18.73
N PHE A 57 -14.64 -1.74 19.17
CA PHE A 57 -14.05 -3.03 19.48
C PHE A 57 -14.53 -3.54 20.85
N ALA A 58 -14.81 -4.84 20.93
CA ALA A 58 -15.36 -5.46 22.14
C ALA A 58 -14.37 -5.53 23.31
N ARG A 59 -13.05 -5.55 23.01
CA ARG A 59 -11.98 -5.64 24.00
C ARG A 59 -10.77 -4.79 23.62
N ALA A 60 -10.05 -4.34 24.64
CA ALA A 60 -8.74 -3.73 24.52
C ALA A 60 -7.67 -4.66 25.13
N HIS A 61 -6.46 -4.66 24.53
CA HIS A 61 -5.28 -5.32 25.04
C HIS A 61 -4.13 -4.31 25.08
N SER A 62 -3.29 -4.39 26.10
CA SER A 62 -2.06 -3.60 26.25
C SER A 62 -0.87 -4.20 25.51
N ASP A 63 -1.05 -5.40 24.95
CA ASP A 63 -0.05 -6.10 24.15
C ASP A 63 -0.73 -6.84 22.97
N TRP A 64 0.03 -7.02 21.91
CA TRP A 64 -0.46 -7.69 20.72
C TRP A 64 -0.55 -9.21 20.86
N GLN A 65 0.21 -9.80 21.79
CA GLN A 65 0.20 -11.24 22.06
C GLN A 65 -1.16 -11.68 22.62
N GLY A 66 -1.72 -10.90 23.54
CA GLY A 66 -3.05 -11.13 24.09
C GLY A 66 -4.14 -11.05 23.03
N LEU A 67 -4.03 -10.10 22.08
CA LEU A 67 -4.95 -10.02 20.94
C LEU A 67 -4.83 -11.25 20.04
N ILE A 68 -3.60 -11.67 19.69
CA ILE A 68 -3.38 -12.85 18.84
C ILE A 68 -3.87 -14.13 19.53
N ALA A 69 -3.75 -14.24 20.84
CA ALA A 69 -4.24 -15.38 21.61
C ALA A 69 -5.77 -15.42 21.77
N ASP A 70 -6.48 -14.31 21.51
CA ASP A 70 -7.96 -14.27 21.62
C ASP A 70 -8.60 -15.20 20.58
N PRO A 71 -9.34 -16.25 20.99
CA PRO A 71 -9.95 -17.23 20.06
C PRO A 71 -11.05 -16.62 19.17
N ARG A 72 -11.56 -15.44 19.52
CA ARG A 72 -12.57 -14.74 18.72
C ARG A 72 -11.96 -13.92 17.58
N VAL A 73 -10.65 -13.74 17.55
CA VAL A 73 -9.94 -13.07 16.45
C VAL A 73 -9.60 -14.10 15.37
N ASN A 74 -10.09 -13.88 14.16
CA ASN A 74 -9.81 -14.71 12.99
C ASN A 74 -8.87 -14.01 12.00
N LEU A 75 -8.99 -12.67 11.90
CA LEU A 75 -8.15 -11.80 11.08
C LEU A 75 -7.41 -10.82 11.99
N VAL A 76 -6.09 -10.75 11.85
CA VAL A 76 -5.24 -9.76 12.52
C VAL A 76 -4.83 -8.67 11.54
N ALA A 77 -5.30 -7.44 11.77
CA ALA A 77 -4.88 -6.25 11.05
C ALA A 77 -3.70 -5.58 11.80
N ILE A 78 -2.56 -5.42 11.14
CA ILE A 78 -1.32 -4.87 11.70
C ILE A 78 -1.07 -3.49 11.10
N THR A 79 -1.11 -2.44 11.94
CA THR A 79 -0.98 -1.03 11.54
C THR A 79 0.07 -0.29 12.37
N THR A 80 1.06 -1.02 12.83
CA THR A 80 2.16 -0.57 13.67
C THR A 80 3.31 0.03 12.85
N PRO A 81 4.37 0.57 13.47
CA PRO A 81 5.62 0.87 12.77
C PRO A 81 6.22 -0.37 12.10
N ASN A 82 6.88 -0.18 10.95
CA ASN A 82 7.30 -1.24 10.02
C ASN A 82 8.10 -2.39 10.67
N HIS A 83 9.01 -2.09 11.61
CA HIS A 83 9.85 -3.09 12.29
C HIS A 83 9.06 -4.08 13.18
N LEU A 84 7.80 -3.78 13.48
CA LEU A 84 6.90 -4.63 14.25
C LEU A 84 6.04 -5.55 13.36
N HIS A 85 6.01 -5.32 12.05
CA HIS A 85 5.20 -6.12 11.13
C HIS A 85 5.60 -7.60 11.17
N PHE A 86 6.91 -7.88 11.04
CA PHE A 86 7.43 -9.25 11.01
C PHE A 86 7.08 -10.07 12.26
N PRO A 87 7.44 -9.68 13.51
CA PRO A 87 7.14 -10.49 14.67
C PRO A 87 5.63 -10.68 14.89
N MET A 88 4.82 -9.67 14.62
CA MET A 88 3.36 -9.74 14.79
C MET A 88 2.71 -10.65 13.76
N ALA A 89 3.09 -10.51 12.47
CA ALA A 89 2.58 -11.36 11.41
C ALA A 89 2.99 -12.82 11.60
N MET A 90 4.25 -13.10 11.94
CA MET A 90 4.73 -14.46 12.20
C MET A 90 3.96 -15.14 13.35
N ALA A 91 3.67 -14.39 14.42
CA ALA A 91 2.88 -14.91 15.53
C ALA A 91 1.42 -15.17 15.14
N ALA A 92 0.81 -14.29 14.35
CA ALA A 92 -0.56 -14.46 13.87
C ALA A 92 -0.67 -15.67 12.91
N LEU A 93 0.29 -15.83 12.01
CA LEU A 93 0.38 -16.98 11.10
C LEU A 93 0.59 -18.30 11.86
N ALA A 94 1.46 -18.32 12.88
CA ALA A 94 1.65 -19.48 13.73
C ALA A 94 0.39 -19.87 14.54
N ALA A 95 -0.47 -18.89 14.83
CA ALA A 95 -1.78 -19.10 15.44
C ALA A 95 -2.89 -19.47 14.43
N GLY A 96 -2.54 -19.66 13.15
CA GLY A 96 -3.49 -20.00 12.07
C GLY A 96 -4.47 -18.88 11.73
N LYS A 97 -4.12 -17.63 12.01
CA LYS A 97 -4.99 -16.47 11.74
C LYS A 97 -4.62 -15.83 10.41
N ALA A 98 -5.64 -15.34 9.69
CA ALA A 98 -5.43 -14.50 8.52
C ALA A 98 -4.74 -13.18 8.93
N VAL A 99 -3.95 -12.61 8.02
CA VAL A 99 -3.16 -11.41 8.32
C VAL A 99 -3.39 -10.33 7.26
N TYR A 100 -3.75 -9.13 7.73
CA TYR A 100 -3.77 -7.92 6.95
C TYR A 100 -2.71 -6.95 7.49
N CYS A 101 -1.58 -6.85 6.82
CA CYS A 101 -0.44 -6.04 7.26
C CYS A 101 -0.36 -4.74 6.47
N GLU A 102 -0.06 -3.62 7.13
CA GLU A 102 0.28 -2.39 6.43
C GLU A 102 1.60 -2.52 5.65
N LYS A 103 1.76 -1.66 4.66
CA LYS A 103 2.97 -1.55 3.84
C LYS A 103 4.05 -0.69 4.54
N PRO A 104 5.34 -0.88 4.24
CA PRO A 104 5.90 -2.03 3.52
C PRO A 104 5.71 -3.31 4.34
N LEU A 105 5.72 -4.48 3.68
CA LEU A 105 5.45 -5.75 4.37
C LEU A 105 6.44 -5.99 5.52
N ALA A 106 7.72 -5.71 5.29
CA ALA A 106 8.81 -5.93 6.25
C ALA A 106 9.93 -4.89 6.08
N ILE A 107 10.89 -4.91 6.98
CA ILE A 107 12.07 -4.03 6.90
C ILE A 107 13.21 -4.63 6.07
N SER A 108 13.10 -5.89 5.67
CA SER A 108 14.08 -6.59 4.84
C SER A 108 13.43 -7.62 3.92
N VAL A 109 14.10 -7.93 2.81
CA VAL A 109 13.69 -8.97 1.86
C VAL A 109 13.62 -10.35 2.54
N ASP A 110 14.51 -10.63 3.48
CA ASP A 110 14.52 -11.91 4.19
C ASP A 110 13.33 -12.08 5.12
N GLU A 111 12.96 -11.04 5.87
CA GLU A 111 11.73 -11.04 6.68
C GLU A 111 10.48 -11.22 5.80
N ALA A 112 10.36 -10.47 4.69
CA ALA A 112 9.25 -10.62 3.76
C ALA A 112 9.17 -12.05 3.18
N ARG A 113 10.32 -12.65 2.85
CA ARG A 113 10.41 -14.03 2.40
C ARG A 113 9.94 -15.02 3.47
N GLN A 114 10.37 -14.85 4.71
CA GLN A 114 9.94 -15.70 5.82
C GLN A 114 8.43 -15.56 6.07
N MET A 115 7.88 -14.35 6.03
CA MET A 115 6.43 -14.10 6.16
C MET A 115 5.64 -14.78 5.04
N HIS A 116 6.11 -14.70 3.79
CA HIS A 116 5.50 -15.40 2.67
C HIS A 116 5.48 -16.92 2.89
N HIS A 117 6.62 -17.53 3.24
CA HIS A 117 6.69 -18.98 3.48
C HIS A 117 5.82 -19.42 4.66
N ALA A 118 5.78 -18.63 5.75
CA ALA A 118 4.93 -18.92 6.89
C ALA A 118 3.44 -18.84 6.54
N ALA A 119 3.03 -17.84 5.72
CA ALA A 119 1.67 -17.70 5.23
C ALA A 119 1.26 -18.90 4.34
N GLN A 120 2.17 -19.33 3.47
CA GLN A 120 1.96 -20.49 2.61
C GLN A 120 1.83 -21.78 3.43
N ALA A 121 2.67 -21.98 4.44
CA ALA A 121 2.61 -23.14 5.34
C ALA A 121 1.34 -23.15 6.20
N ALA A 122 0.88 -21.98 6.66
CA ALA A 122 -0.35 -21.84 7.43
C ALA A 122 -1.62 -22.01 6.59
N GLY A 123 -1.54 -21.83 5.26
CA GLY A 123 -2.68 -21.95 4.35
C GLY A 123 -3.76 -20.88 4.59
N VAL A 124 -3.39 -19.72 5.12
CA VAL A 124 -4.31 -18.64 5.46
C VAL A 124 -4.24 -17.49 4.45
N VAL A 125 -5.31 -16.72 4.36
CA VAL A 125 -5.35 -15.51 3.52
C VAL A 125 -4.47 -14.44 4.13
N THR A 126 -3.64 -13.81 3.29
CA THR A 126 -2.84 -12.65 3.66
C THR A 126 -3.10 -11.49 2.71
N ARG A 127 -2.92 -10.26 3.23
CA ARG A 127 -3.07 -9.01 2.46
C ARG A 127 -2.07 -7.97 2.95
N VAL A 128 -1.59 -7.12 2.04
CA VAL A 128 -0.76 -5.95 2.37
C VAL A 128 -1.46 -4.68 1.91
N GLY A 129 -1.41 -3.64 2.73
CA GLY A 129 -2.19 -2.41 2.64
C GLY A 129 -1.83 -1.48 1.47
N TYR A 130 -1.79 -1.97 0.25
CA TYR A 130 -1.62 -1.17 -0.98
C TYR A 130 -2.96 -0.65 -1.49
N ASN A 131 -3.66 0.13 -0.67
CA ASN A 131 -5.05 0.57 -0.87
C ASN A 131 -5.30 1.33 -2.18
N TYR A 132 -4.31 1.97 -2.79
CA TYR A 132 -4.49 2.69 -4.04
C TYR A 132 -4.79 1.78 -5.23
N GLN A 133 -4.41 0.49 -5.17
CA GLN A 133 -4.77 -0.51 -6.20
C GLN A 133 -6.28 -0.79 -6.27
N HIS A 134 -7.01 -0.52 -5.17
CA HIS A 134 -8.46 -0.75 -5.07
C HIS A 134 -9.31 0.44 -5.54
N ASN A 135 -8.67 1.48 -6.14
CA ASN A 135 -9.38 2.58 -6.78
C ASN A 135 -10.13 2.07 -8.02
N PRO A 136 -11.45 2.37 -8.19
CA PRO A 136 -12.21 1.99 -9.37
C PRO A 136 -11.59 2.44 -10.70
N MET A 137 -10.89 3.58 -10.72
CA MET A 137 -10.17 4.05 -11.93
C MET A 137 -8.93 3.20 -12.22
N ILE A 138 -8.27 2.63 -11.19
CA ILE A 138 -7.16 1.68 -11.38
C ILE A 138 -7.69 0.33 -11.86
N ALA A 139 -8.83 -0.11 -11.35
CA ALA A 139 -9.52 -1.30 -11.88
C ALA A 139 -9.88 -1.11 -13.36
N LEU A 140 -10.40 0.06 -13.74
CA LEU A 140 -10.66 0.41 -15.15
C LEU A 140 -9.38 0.42 -15.98
N ALA A 141 -8.29 1.01 -15.48
CA ALA A 141 -7.01 1.01 -16.17
C ALA A 141 -6.52 -0.42 -16.44
N ARG A 142 -6.57 -1.30 -15.43
CA ARG A 142 -6.21 -2.72 -15.56
C ARG A 142 -7.11 -3.45 -16.58
N GLN A 143 -8.41 -3.17 -16.56
CA GLN A 143 -9.36 -3.73 -17.51
C GLN A 143 -9.01 -3.30 -18.95
N LEU A 144 -8.79 -2.02 -19.20
CA LEU A 144 -8.44 -1.49 -20.53
C LEU A 144 -7.14 -2.10 -21.06
N ILE A 145 -6.12 -2.25 -20.20
CA ILE A 145 -4.87 -2.92 -20.53
C ILE A 145 -5.14 -4.39 -20.89
N GLY A 146 -5.89 -5.10 -20.05
CA GLY A 146 -6.22 -6.52 -20.26
C GLY A 146 -7.06 -6.79 -21.51
N GLN A 147 -7.90 -5.83 -21.93
CA GLN A 147 -8.69 -5.88 -23.17
C GLN A 147 -7.87 -5.54 -24.42
N GLY A 148 -6.58 -5.15 -24.26
CA GLY A 148 -5.71 -4.79 -25.37
C GLY A 148 -5.96 -3.41 -25.96
N GLU A 149 -6.69 -2.51 -25.26
CA GLU A 149 -7.00 -1.17 -25.72
C GLU A 149 -5.76 -0.31 -26.00
N LEU A 150 -4.65 -0.60 -25.31
CA LEU A 150 -3.36 0.05 -25.54
C LEU A 150 -2.47 -0.68 -26.56
N GLY A 151 -2.89 -1.86 -27.05
CA GLY A 151 -2.03 -2.73 -27.85
C GLY A 151 -0.86 -3.31 -27.04
N GLN A 152 0.29 -3.51 -27.68
CA GLN A 152 1.52 -3.92 -26.98
C GLN A 152 2.00 -2.80 -26.10
N LEU A 153 2.21 -3.08 -24.80
CA LEU A 153 2.75 -2.09 -23.86
C LEU A 153 4.20 -1.76 -24.22
N VAL A 154 4.51 -0.47 -24.22
CA VAL A 154 5.82 0.09 -24.63
C VAL A 154 6.52 0.74 -23.46
N SER A 155 5.82 1.59 -22.69
CA SER A 155 6.44 2.35 -21.61
C SER A 155 5.53 2.55 -20.41
N PHE A 156 6.17 2.69 -19.24
CA PHE A 156 5.60 3.13 -17.97
C PHE A 156 6.40 4.32 -17.46
N GLN A 157 5.74 5.40 -17.10
CA GLN A 157 6.35 6.51 -16.36
C GLN A 157 5.54 6.70 -15.08
N GLY A 158 6.20 6.63 -13.92
CA GLY A 158 5.53 6.76 -12.64
C GLY A 158 6.26 7.66 -11.68
N GLU A 159 5.49 8.42 -10.91
CA GLU A 159 5.98 9.30 -9.87
C GLU A 159 5.10 9.17 -8.62
N PHE A 160 5.72 9.13 -7.42
CA PHE A 160 5.02 9.38 -6.18
C PHE A 160 5.78 10.44 -5.38
N SER A 161 5.21 11.62 -5.30
CA SER A 161 5.81 12.78 -4.65
C SER A 161 4.88 13.38 -3.61
N GLU A 162 5.49 13.77 -2.49
CA GLU A 162 4.88 14.54 -1.40
C GLU A 162 5.89 15.57 -0.87
N ASP A 163 5.46 16.48 0.01
CA ASP A 163 6.33 17.48 0.61
C ASP A 163 6.35 17.49 2.14
N PHE A 164 5.80 16.45 2.79
CA PHE A 164 5.70 16.44 4.26
C PHE A 164 7.05 16.34 4.98
N MET A 165 8.11 15.97 4.26
CA MET A 165 9.51 15.96 4.74
C MET A 165 10.37 17.03 4.11
N ALA A 166 9.78 17.97 3.35
CA ALA A 166 10.53 19.00 2.62
C ALA A 166 11.15 20.08 3.53
N ASP A 167 10.54 20.35 4.69
CA ASP A 167 11.12 21.24 5.68
C ASP A 167 12.31 20.57 6.40
N PRO A 168 13.55 21.11 6.29
CA PRO A 168 14.74 20.56 6.95
C PRO A 168 14.66 20.61 8.48
N ASP A 169 13.77 21.43 9.04
CA ASP A 169 13.54 21.56 10.48
C ASP A 169 12.40 20.67 11.00
N SER A 170 11.78 19.87 10.13
CA SER A 170 10.88 18.80 10.56
C SER A 170 11.63 17.81 11.46
N PRO A 171 11.04 17.43 12.63
CA PRO A 171 11.72 16.58 13.60
C PRO A 171 12.06 15.21 13.04
N TRP A 172 13.15 14.63 13.56
CA TRP A 172 13.46 13.23 13.33
C TRP A 172 12.30 12.33 13.77
N SER A 173 11.97 11.36 12.97
CA SER A 173 10.96 10.34 13.26
C SER A 173 11.48 8.95 12.88
N TRP A 174 10.75 7.89 13.23
CA TRP A 174 11.10 6.52 12.86
C TRP A 174 11.24 6.34 11.32
N ARG A 175 10.57 7.18 10.52
CA ARG A 175 10.72 7.20 9.05
C ARG A 175 12.13 7.59 8.58
N CYS A 176 12.89 8.27 9.44
CA CYS A 176 14.28 8.64 9.18
C CYS A 176 15.28 7.55 9.63
N ASP A 177 14.80 6.42 10.15
CA ASP A 177 15.64 5.35 10.66
C ASP A 177 15.75 4.20 9.64
N PRO A 178 16.95 3.90 9.11
CA PRO A 178 17.13 2.79 8.18
C PRO A 178 16.79 1.43 8.81
N GLN A 179 16.88 1.28 10.14
CA GLN A 179 16.51 0.06 10.85
C GLN A 179 14.99 -0.18 10.87
N HIS A 180 14.20 0.83 10.54
CA HIS A 180 12.74 0.75 10.47
C HIS A 180 12.20 0.74 9.04
N ALA A 181 13.05 0.43 8.05
CA ALA A 181 12.75 0.60 6.62
C ALA A 181 12.26 2.03 6.31
N GLY A 182 13.00 3.03 6.80
CA GLY A 182 12.74 4.43 6.48
C GLY A 182 13.13 4.78 5.04
N GLY A 183 12.80 6.00 4.64
CA GLY A 183 13.13 6.57 3.33
C GLY A 183 11.94 6.69 2.40
N ALA A 184 12.05 7.62 1.43
CA ALA A 184 10.99 7.89 0.45
C ALA A 184 10.71 6.68 -0.45
N LEU A 185 11.73 5.89 -0.79
CA LEU A 185 11.55 4.67 -1.58
C LEU A 185 10.69 3.64 -0.85
N ALA A 186 10.88 3.45 0.46
CA ALA A 186 10.09 2.51 1.24
C ALA A 186 8.68 3.03 1.52
N ASP A 187 8.53 4.31 1.86
CA ASP A 187 7.23 4.88 2.24
C ASP A 187 6.34 5.18 1.02
N LEU A 188 6.87 5.86 0.02
CA LEU A 188 6.14 6.26 -1.19
C LEU A 188 6.44 5.34 -2.37
N GLY A 189 7.72 5.05 -2.62
CA GLY A 189 8.15 4.24 -3.76
C GLY A 189 7.53 2.85 -3.76
N SER A 190 7.31 2.21 -2.60
CA SER A 190 6.67 0.90 -2.51
C SER A 190 5.26 0.88 -3.11
N HIS A 191 4.44 1.92 -2.93
CA HIS A 191 3.14 2.05 -3.58
C HIS A 191 3.27 2.13 -5.11
N LEU A 192 4.25 2.89 -5.58
CA LEU A 192 4.47 3.04 -7.03
C LEU A 192 5.01 1.76 -7.66
N LEU A 193 5.89 1.03 -6.96
CA LEU A 193 6.36 -0.29 -7.37
C LEU A 193 5.22 -1.31 -7.42
N ALA A 194 4.35 -1.31 -6.40
CA ALA A 194 3.15 -2.13 -6.37
C ALA A 194 2.22 -1.82 -7.56
N MET A 195 2.00 -0.53 -7.85
CA MET A 195 1.17 -0.09 -8.99
C MET A 195 1.80 -0.48 -10.33
N ALA A 196 3.10 -0.29 -10.51
CA ALA A 196 3.82 -0.67 -11.72
C ALA A 196 3.71 -2.18 -11.98
N ARG A 197 3.94 -3.02 -10.96
CA ARG A 197 3.80 -4.48 -11.08
C ARG A 197 2.35 -4.90 -11.34
N PHE A 198 1.37 -4.25 -10.69
CA PHE A 198 -0.05 -4.54 -10.85
C PHE A 198 -0.57 -4.29 -12.27
N LEU A 199 -0.07 -3.22 -12.94
CA LEU A 199 -0.53 -2.82 -14.27
C LEU A 199 0.35 -3.34 -15.41
N MET A 200 1.67 -3.44 -15.19
CA MET A 200 2.64 -3.79 -16.24
C MET A 200 3.19 -5.22 -16.12
N GLY A 201 2.98 -5.87 -14.98
CA GLY A 201 3.54 -7.19 -14.68
C GLY A 201 4.97 -7.14 -14.11
N PRO A 202 5.68 -8.29 -14.08
CA PRO A 202 6.97 -8.42 -13.42
C PRO A 202 8.06 -7.51 -14.01
N VAL A 203 8.90 -6.97 -13.13
CA VAL A 203 10.13 -6.23 -13.48
C VAL A 203 11.30 -7.22 -13.51
N GLN A 204 12.08 -7.22 -14.59
CA GLN A 204 13.25 -8.09 -14.78
C GLN A 204 14.58 -7.47 -14.38
N ALA A 205 14.72 -6.14 -14.53
CA ALA A 205 15.97 -5.45 -14.19
C ALA A 205 15.71 -3.99 -13.85
N VAL A 206 16.57 -3.44 -13.00
CA VAL A 206 16.56 -2.04 -12.57
C VAL A 206 17.93 -1.41 -12.62
N CYS A 207 17.97 -0.10 -12.89
CA CYS A 207 19.12 0.78 -12.67
C CYS A 207 18.59 2.01 -11.93
N ALA A 208 19.32 2.55 -10.97
CA ALA A 208 18.76 3.59 -10.10
C ALA A 208 19.83 4.56 -9.57
N ASP A 209 19.32 5.72 -9.13
CA ASP A 209 20.01 6.68 -8.27
C ASP A 209 19.13 7.02 -7.07
N VAL A 210 19.75 7.12 -5.89
CA VAL A 210 19.06 7.31 -4.60
C VAL A 210 19.83 8.37 -3.81
N GLN A 211 19.12 9.36 -3.27
CA GLN A 211 19.78 10.50 -2.63
C GLN A 211 19.14 10.84 -1.27
N THR A 212 19.98 11.10 -0.27
CA THR A 212 19.65 11.80 0.97
C THR A 212 20.00 13.27 0.80
N VAL A 213 19.02 14.15 0.81
CA VAL A 213 19.19 15.60 0.64
C VAL A 213 19.36 16.27 2.00
N HIS A 214 18.49 15.95 2.96
CA HIS A 214 18.55 16.47 4.32
C HIS A 214 19.34 15.53 5.23
N LEU A 215 20.66 15.77 5.33
CA LEU A 215 21.59 14.90 6.07
C LEU A 215 21.38 14.93 7.59
N GLN A 216 20.65 15.90 8.12
CA GLN A 216 20.42 16.05 9.56
C GLN A 216 19.03 16.65 9.82
N ARG A 217 18.37 16.20 10.89
CA ARG A 217 17.11 16.76 11.37
C ARG A 217 17.15 16.97 12.88
N PRO A 218 16.42 17.97 13.43
CA PRO A 218 16.33 18.17 14.86
C PRO A 218 15.73 16.94 15.55
N THR A 219 16.21 16.60 16.76
CA THR A 219 15.72 15.43 17.53
C THR A 219 14.24 15.56 17.92
N HIS A 220 13.76 16.78 18.13
CA HIS A 220 12.35 17.14 18.36
C HIS A 220 12.09 18.58 17.89
N ALA A 221 10.83 18.97 17.80
CA ALA A 221 10.46 20.32 17.37
C ALA A 221 11.15 21.40 18.23
N GLY A 222 11.85 22.34 17.56
CA GLY A 222 12.59 23.42 18.20
C GLY A 222 13.94 23.04 18.81
N SER A 223 14.38 21.77 18.70
CA SER A 223 15.68 21.32 19.20
C SER A 223 16.83 21.88 18.36
N GLN A 224 17.92 22.31 19.05
CA GLN A 224 19.19 22.62 18.40
C GLN A 224 20.05 21.37 18.16
N GLU A 225 19.78 20.30 18.90
CA GLU A 225 20.41 19.00 18.69
C GLU A 225 19.88 18.36 17.41
N ARG A 226 20.78 17.94 16.52
CA ARG A 226 20.43 17.30 15.25
C ARG A 226 20.91 15.86 15.19
N ARG A 227 20.10 14.99 14.62
CA ARG A 227 20.41 13.58 14.38
C ARG A 227 20.68 13.35 12.89
N HIS A 228 21.71 12.57 12.58
CA HIS A 228 22.06 12.19 11.21
C HIS A 228 20.96 11.35 10.56
N ILE A 229 20.72 11.57 9.27
CA ILE A 229 19.78 10.85 8.41
C ILE A 229 20.58 10.03 7.41
N ALA A 230 20.28 8.74 7.33
CA ALA A 230 20.92 7.79 6.42
C ALA A 230 19.93 7.13 5.44
N VAL A 231 18.68 7.59 5.44
CA VAL A 231 17.64 7.12 4.51
C VAL A 231 17.50 8.08 3.32
N ASP A 232 16.96 7.59 2.23
CA ASP A 232 16.71 8.38 1.03
C ASP A 232 15.57 9.38 1.22
N ASP A 233 15.76 10.61 0.70
CA ASP A 233 14.69 11.60 0.52
C ASP A 233 14.05 11.49 -0.87
N GLN A 234 14.79 10.93 -1.83
CA GLN A 234 14.33 10.67 -3.19
C GLN A 234 15.04 9.49 -3.84
N ALA A 235 14.33 8.84 -4.76
CA ALA A 235 14.87 7.75 -5.57
C ALA A 235 14.35 7.86 -7.01
N HIS A 236 15.23 7.58 -7.98
CA HIS A 236 14.93 7.53 -9.40
C HIS A 236 15.40 6.20 -9.97
N ALA A 237 14.56 5.53 -10.76
CA ALA A 237 14.89 4.24 -11.32
C ALA A 237 14.47 4.09 -12.79
N LEU A 238 15.25 3.32 -13.54
CA LEU A 238 14.93 2.78 -14.85
C LEU A 238 14.53 1.31 -14.69
N LEU A 239 13.45 0.90 -15.33
CA LEU A 239 12.87 -0.43 -15.21
C LEU A 239 12.86 -1.15 -16.57
N ARG A 240 13.09 -2.46 -16.56
CA ARG A 240 12.81 -3.36 -17.66
C ARG A 240 11.77 -4.38 -17.24
N PHE A 241 10.61 -4.36 -17.89
CA PHE A 241 9.53 -5.30 -17.63
C PHE A 241 9.70 -6.61 -18.39
N ALA A 242 9.14 -7.71 -17.87
CA ALA A 242 9.17 -9.02 -18.50
C ALA A 242 8.48 -9.05 -19.88
N ASN A 243 7.47 -8.21 -20.08
CA ASN A 243 6.76 -8.05 -21.35
C ASN A 243 7.53 -7.25 -22.42
N GLY A 244 8.76 -6.83 -22.11
CA GLY A 244 9.62 -6.05 -22.99
C GLY A 244 9.49 -4.53 -22.87
N ALA A 245 8.49 -4.01 -22.17
CA ALA A 245 8.33 -2.58 -21.94
C ALA A 245 9.48 -2.00 -21.10
N ARG A 246 9.66 -0.67 -21.19
CA ARG A 246 10.60 0.10 -20.38
C ARG A 246 9.85 1.01 -19.43
N GLY A 247 10.47 1.32 -18.28
CA GLY A 247 9.85 2.24 -17.34
C GLY A 247 10.82 3.19 -16.68
N THR A 248 10.25 4.28 -16.18
CA THR A 248 10.89 5.20 -15.23
C THR A 248 10.03 5.30 -13.98
N LEU A 249 10.72 5.44 -12.85
CA LEU A 249 10.09 5.60 -11.54
C LEU A 249 10.80 6.73 -10.80
N SER A 250 10.01 7.59 -10.14
CA SER A 250 10.51 8.63 -9.24
C SER A 250 9.70 8.62 -7.95
N SER A 251 10.37 8.64 -6.80
CA SER A 251 9.72 8.86 -5.50
C SER A 251 10.46 9.95 -4.72
N SER A 252 9.70 10.86 -4.08
CA SER A 252 10.28 11.93 -3.28
C SER A 252 9.30 12.40 -2.23
N TRP A 253 9.74 12.53 -0.96
CA TRP A 253 8.93 13.12 0.10
C TRP A 253 9.32 14.58 0.43
N ILE A 254 10.20 15.18 -0.40
CA ILE A 254 10.68 16.56 -0.26
C ILE A 254 10.29 17.45 -1.45
N LYS A 255 9.42 16.98 -2.33
CA LYS A 255 9.05 17.71 -3.55
C LYS A 255 7.93 18.71 -3.26
N HIS A 256 8.30 19.96 -2.99
CA HIS A 256 7.38 21.03 -2.63
C HIS A 256 6.18 21.17 -3.58
N GLY A 257 4.99 21.34 -3.00
CA GLY A 257 3.74 21.58 -3.72
C GLY A 257 2.89 20.33 -3.93
N TYR A 258 3.47 19.14 -3.91
CA TYR A 258 2.74 17.88 -4.02
C TYR A 258 2.32 17.36 -2.64
N LYS A 259 1.09 16.82 -2.54
CA LYS A 259 0.53 16.36 -1.25
C LYS A 259 0.28 14.87 -1.20
N ASN A 260 -0.14 14.28 -2.33
CA ASN A 260 -0.35 12.84 -2.48
C ASN A 260 -0.28 12.49 -3.99
N HIS A 261 0.78 12.93 -4.65
CA HIS A 261 0.91 12.83 -6.10
C HIS A 261 1.52 11.48 -6.51
N LEU A 262 0.73 10.41 -6.39
CA LEU A 262 1.00 9.17 -7.09
C LEU A 262 0.40 9.30 -8.49
N SER A 263 1.26 9.39 -9.50
CA SER A 263 0.83 9.51 -10.89
C SER A 263 1.58 8.53 -11.78
N PHE A 264 0.94 8.12 -12.86
CA PHE A 264 1.60 7.32 -13.88
C PHE A 264 1.00 7.54 -15.27
N GLU A 265 1.82 7.26 -16.27
CA GLU A 265 1.45 7.16 -17.67
C GLU A 265 1.91 5.80 -18.23
N ILE A 266 1.01 5.11 -18.93
CA ILE A 266 1.29 3.83 -19.59
C ILE A 266 0.99 4.00 -21.07
N SER A 267 2.01 3.84 -21.92
CA SER A 267 1.86 3.92 -23.37
C SER A 267 2.02 2.54 -24.01
N GLY A 268 1.18 2.27 -24.98
CA GLY A 268 1.25 1.12 -25.84
C GLY A 268 1.18 1.52 -27.32
N THR A 269 1.16 0.53 -28.21
CA THR A 269 1.16 0.76 -29.66
C THR A 269 -0.16 1.32 -30.20
N LEU A 270 -1.27 1.21 -29.44
CA LEU A 270 -2.61 1.64 -29.84
C LEU A 270 -3.18 2.78 -28.97
N GLY A 271 -2.54 3.10 -27.86
CA GLY A 271 -3.05 4.13 -26.97
C GLY A 271 -2.15 4.42 -25.77
N THR A 272 -2.56 5.41 -24.99
CA THR A 272 -1.90 5.81 -23.74
C THR A 272 -2.96 6.08 -22.70
N LEU A 273 -2.73 5.63 -21.45
CA LEU A 273 -3.53 6.02 -20.31
C LEU A 273 -2.66 6.76 -19.28
N ALA A 274 -3.28 7.69 -18.54
CA ALA A 274 -2.61 8.44 -17.50
C ALA A 274 -3.54 8.66 -16.30
N PHE A 275 -2.98 8.54 -15.11
CA PHE A 275 -3.66 8.65 -13.82
C PHE A 275 -2.90 9.61 -12.89
N ASP A 276 -3.66 10.28 -12.02
CA ASP A 276 -3.14 11.15 -10.97
C ASP A 276 -3.98 11.00 -9.70
N GLN A 277 -3.36 10.58 -8.61
CA GLN A 277 -4.00 10.32 -7.31
C GLN A 277 -4.61 11.61 -6.69
N GLU A 278 -4.07 12.79 -6.97
CA GLU A 278 -4.67 14.06 -6.55
C GLU A 278 -5.99 14.36 -7.31
N ARG A 279 -6.27 13.57 -8.36
CA ARG A 279 -7.53 13.52 -9.14
C ARG A 279 -8.07 12.09 -9.20
N LEU A 280 -8.10 11.40 -8.10
CA LEU A 280 -8.29 9.95 -7.99
C LEU A 280 -9.58 9.39 -8.62
N ASN A 281 -10.54 10.24 -8.97
CA ASN A 281 -11.79 9.86 -9.64
C ASN A 281 -11.76 10.09 -11.16
N GLU A 282 -10.59 10.30 -11.74
CA GLU A 282 -10.38 10.55 -13.15
C GLU A 282 -9.30 9.63 -13.74
N LEU A 283 -9.51 9.18 -14.98
CA LEU A 283 -8.50 8.51 -15.80
C LEU A 283 -8.47 9.21 -17.18
N ARG A 284 -7.29 9.46 -17.70
CA ARG A 284 -7.13 9.99 -19.07
C ARG A 284 -6.74 8.86 -20.01
N LEU A 285 -7.44 8.75 -21.12
CA LEU A 285 -7.21 7.73 -22.13
C LEU A 285 -7.09 8.38 -23.52
N TYR A 286 -6.03 8.04 -24.23
CA TYR A 286 -5.85 8.35 -25.64
C TYR A 286 -5.84 7.06 -26.45
N ARG A 287 -6.58 7.01 -27.55
CA ARG A 287 -6.51 5.95 -28.56
C ARG A 287 -6.00 6.51 -29.88
N VAL A 288 -5.20 5.74 -30.60
CA VAL A 288 -4.71 6.13 -31.93
C VAL A 288 -5.88 6.56 -32.81
N GLY A 289 -5.72 7.69 -33.51
CA GLY A 289 -6.76 8.32 -34.32
C GLY A 289 -7.60 9.38 -33.64
N GLN A 290 -7.51 9.53 -32.32
CA GLN A 290 -8.15 10.62 -31.58
C GLN A 290 -7.30 11.91 -31.65
N LYS A 291 -7.91 13.07 -31.38
CA LYS A 291 -7.20 14.37 -31.38
C LYS A 291 -6.46 14.67 -30.06
N GLY A 292 -6.70 13.90 -28.99
CA GLY A 292 -6.12 14.12 -27.67
C GLY A 292 -6.69 13.17 -26.64
N PHE A 293 -6.28 13.33 -25.39
CA PHE A 293 -6.77 12.52 -24.29
C PHE A 293 -8.26 12.78 -24.01
N GLN A 294 -9.03 11.72 -23.86
CA GLN A 294 -10.34 11.72 -23.23
C GLN A 294 -10.19 11.63 -21.72
N ARG A 295 -10.99 12.38 -20.99
CA ARG A 295 -11.13 12.26 -19.53
C ARG A 295 -12.29 11.34 -19.22
N LEU A 296 -12.01 10.22 -18.58
CA LEU A 296 -12.98 9.28 -18.04
C LEU A 296 -13.22 9.61 -16.57
N LEU A 297 -14.47 9.67 -16.16
CA LEU A 297 -14.86 9.97 -14.78
C LEU A 297 -15.35 8.72 -14.09
N ALA A 298 -15.07 8.58 -12.78
CA ALA A 298 -15.61 7.52 -11.97
C ALA A 298 -17.15 7.60 -11.90
N GLY A 299 -17.80 6.45 -12.00
CA GLY A 299 -19.25 6.35 -12.00
C GLY A 299 -19.74 4.96 -11.57
N PRO A 300 -21.08 4.79 -11.43
CA PRO A 300 -21.70 3.57 -10.95
C PRO A 300 -21.46 2.30 -11.78
N ASP A 301 -20.97 2.46 -13.01
CA ASP A 301 -20.57 1.38 -13.90
C ASP A 301 -19.22 0.76 -13.54
N LEU A 302 -18.46 1.41 -12.66
CA LEU A 302 -17.17 0.89 -12.19
C LEU A 302 -17.32 0.01 -10.94
N PRO A 303 -16.50 -1.04 -10.81
CA PRO A 303 -16.54 -1.93 -9.65
C PRO A 303 -16.44 -1.19 -8.32
N GLY A 304 -17.38 -1.47 -7.42
CA GLY A 304 -17.40 -0.92 -6.07
C GLY A 304 -17.92 0.52 -5.94
N TYR A 305 -17.95 1.32 -7.02
CA TYR A 305 -18.40 2.71 -6.95
C TYR A 305 -19.89 2.83 -6.58
N ALA A 306 -20.76 2.04 -7.22
CA ALA A 306 -22.21 2.09 -7.01
C ALA A 306 -22.63 1.81 -5.56
N ALA A 307 -21.82 1.10 -4.81
CA ALA A 307 -22.10 0.83 -3.39
C ALA A 307 -22.02 2.10 -2.51
N PHE A 308 -21.22 3.09 -2.91
CA PHE A 308 -21.10 4.37 -2.22
C PHE A 308 -22.05 5.44 -2.80
N SER A 309 -22.23 5.44 -4.13
CA SER A 309 -23.07 6.44 -4.79
C SER A 309 -23.75 5.87 -6.04
N PRO A 310 -25.08 6.02 -6.19
CA PRO A 310 -25.80 5.58 -7.38
C PRO A 310 -25.68 6.52 -8.57
N ALA A 311 -25.03 7.68 -8.40
CA ALA A 311 -24.94 8.71 -9.42
C ALA A 311 -23.47 9.08 -9.74
N PRO A 312 -23.10 9.31 -11.02
CA PRO A 312 -21.78 9.76 -11.39
C PRO A 312 -21.46 11.15 -10.84
N GLY A 313 -20.18 11.47 -10.68
CA GLY A 313 -19.72 12.80 -10.25
C GLY A 313 -19.62 12.98 -8.73
N HIS A 314 -20.10 12.06 -7.92
CA HIS A 314 -19.81 12.02 -6.50
C HIS A 314 -18.40 11.44 -6.29
N GLN A 315 -17.57 12.18 -5.54
CA GLN A 315 -16.16 11.81 -5.39
C GLN A 315 -16.00 10.71 -4.34
N LEU A 316 -15.27 9.65 -4.66
CA LEU A 316 -14.70 8.74 -3.67
C LEU A 316 -13.42 9.36 -3.11
N GLY A 317 -13.07 9.03 -1.88
CA GLY A 317 -11.87 9.51 -1.20
C GLY A 317 -11.03 8.37 -0.62
N TYR A 318 -10.01 8.74 0.16
CA TYR A 318 -9.07 7.80 0.77
C TYR A 318 -9.74 6.71 1.61
N ASN A 319 -10.76 7.09 2.39
CA ASN A 319 -11.45 6.14 3.29
C ASN A 319 -12.34 5.15 2.52
N GLU A 320 -12.94 5.58 1.41
CA GLU A 320 -13.70 4.71 0.53
C GLU A 320 -12.78 3.68 -0.15
N LEU A 321 -11.57 4.09 -0.57
CA LEU A 321 -10.57 3.14 -1.11
C LEU A 321 -10.15 2.11 -0.06
N LYS A 322 -9.97 2.51 1.20
CA LYS A 322 -9.67 1.57 2.30
C LYS A 322 -10.87 0.64 2.60
N THR A 323 -12.09 1.13 2.44
CA THR A 323 -13.30 0.31 2.57
C THR A 323 -13.44 -0.71 1.43
N LEU A 324 -13.09 -0.33 0.20
CA LEU A 324 -13.02 -1.25 -0.95
C LEU A 324 -11.98 -2.35 -0.72
N GLU A 325 -10.78 -1.98 -0.27
CA GLU A 325 -9.72 -2.95 0.05
C GLU A 325 -10.17 -3.95 1.13
N VAL A 326 -10.83 -3.48 2.19
CA VAL A 326 -11.37 -4.34 3.25
C VAL A 326 -12.49 -5.23 2.71
N HIS A 327 -13.37 -4.73 1.84
CA HIS A 327 -14.39 -5.55 1.18
C HIS A 327 -13.77 -6.71 0.42
N GLU A 328 -12.80 -6.45 -0.45
CA GLU A 328 -12.12 -7.50 -1.23
C GLU A 328 -11.36 -8.49 -0.34
N LEU A 329 -10.76 -8.04 0.76
CA LEU A 329 -10.15 -8.92 1.76
C LEU A 329 -11.17 -9.86 2.38
N ILE A 330 -12.35 -9.36 2.79
CA ILE A 330 -13.41 -10.18 3.39
C ILE A 330 -13.94 -11.19 2.37
N MET A 331 -14.14 -10.78 1.12
CA MET A 331 -14.55 -11.67 0.04
C MET A 331 -13.52 -12.79 -0.19
N ALA A 332 -12.22 -12.47 -0.16
CA ALA A 332 -11.15 -13.47 -0.26
C ALA A 332 -11.15 -14.45 0.93
N LEU A 333 -11.39 -13.97 2.16
CA LEU A 333 -11.53 -14.79 3.36
C LEU A 333 -12.73 -15.75 3.31
N CYS A 334 -13.76 -15.39 2.56
CA CYS A 334 -14.93 -16.21 2.29
C CYS A 334 -14.79 -17.09 1.06
N GLY A 335 -13.60 -17.17 0.45
CA GLY A 335 -13.33 -17.96 -0.76
C GLY A 335 -13.87 -17.34 -2.05
N GLN A 336 -14.25 -16.08 -2.02
CA GLN A 336 -14.80 -15.32 -3.15
C GLN A 336 -13.79 -14.24 -3.57
N GLY A 337 -13.23 -14.39 -4.76
CA GLY A 337 -12.23 -13.44 -5.27
C GLY A 337 -10.80 -13.73 -4.79
N ARG A 338 -9.83 -13.12 -5.45
CA ARG A 338 -8.39 -13.23 -5.14
C ARG A 338 -7.61 -11.94 -5.39
N ASP A 339 -8.28 -10.85 -5.72
CA ASP A 339 -7.61 -9.60 -6.08
C ASP A 339 -6.99 -8.90 -4.87
N GLY A 340 -5.81 -8.30 -5.10
CA GLY A 340 -5.03 -7.54 -4.13
C GLY A 340 -3.69 -8.18 -3.80
N THR A 341 -2.80 -7.36 -3.28
CA THR A 341 -1.41 -7.74 -2.96
C THR A 341 -1.36 -8.64 -1.72
N ASP A 342 -1.02 -9.91 -1.89
CA ASP A 342 -0.73 -10.86 -0.81
C ASP A 342 0.74 -10.78 -0.38
N PHE A 343 1.16 -11.65 0.56
CA PHE A 343 2.55 -11.68 1.02
C PHE A 343 3.53 -12.17 -0.05
N ALA A 344 3.08 -12.95 -1.05
CA ALA A 344 3.94 -13.36 -2.17
C ALA A 344 4.27 -12.16 -3.06
N GLU A 345 3.26 -11.41 -3.49
CA GLU A 345 3.45 -10.24 -4.32
C GLU A 345 4.17 -9.11 -3.56
N ALA A 346 3.87 -8.93 -2.27
CA ALA A 346 4.56 -7.95 -1.43
C ALA A 346 6.05 -8.28 -1.26
N TRP A 347 6.42 -9.56 -1.12
CA TRP A 347 7.82 -9.97 -1.13
C TRP A 347 8.52 -9.58 -2.44
N GLU A 348 7.88 -9.74 -3.59
CA GLU A 348 8.45 -9.29 -4.87
C GLU A 348 8.62 -7.76 -4.92
N ILE A 349 7.72 -6.99 -4.30
CA ILE A 349 7.86 -5.54 -4.19
C ILE A 349 9.08 -5.18 -3.30
N GLU A 350 9.27 -5.87 -2.17
CA GLU A 350 10.44 -5.67 -1.31
C GLU A 350 11.77 -6.05 -2.02
N ARG A 351 11.77 -7.14 -2.80
CA ARG A 351 12.91 -7.53 -3.64
C ARG A 351 13.25 -6.42 -4.64
N LEU A 352 12.25 -5.84 -5.27
CA LEU A 352 12.42 -4.76 -6.24
C LEU A 352 12.96 -3.48 -5.58
N ALA A 353 12.43 -3.09 -4.41
CA ALA A 353 12.93 -1.95 -3.64
C ALA A 353 14.39 -2.15 -3.20
N ALA A 354 14.76 -3.36 -2.76
CA ALA A 354 16.13 -3.70 -2.41
C ALA A 354 17.06 -3.66 -3.64
N ALA A 355 16.61 -4.17 -4.79
CA ALA A 355 17.37 -4.12 -6.03
C ALA A 355 17.62 -2.67 -6.50
N ILE A 356 16.67 -1.75 -6.29
CA ILE A 356 16.85 -0.32 -6.57
C ILE A 356 17.97 0.27 -5.70
N ARG A 357 17.98 -0.03 -4.39
CA ARG A 357 19.08 0.41 -3.50
C ARG A 357 20.43 -0.16 -3.91
N THR A 358 20.48 -1.45 -4.23
CA THR A 358 21.70 -2.12 -4.72
C THR A 358 22.18 -1.51 -6.04
N ALA A 359 21.26 -1.24 -6.98
CA ALA A 359 21.59 -0.62 -8.27
C ALA A 359 22.23 0.77 -8.10
N ALA A 360 21.68 1.58 -7.18
CA ALA A 360 22.22 2.90 -6.87
C ALA A 360 23.62 2.82 -6.20
N GLN A 361 23.80 1.89 -5.25
CA GLN A 361 25.09 1.70 -4.57
C GLN A 361 26.19 1.17 -5.50
N GLU A 362 25.84 0.19 -6.35
CA GLU A 362 26.80 -0.45 -7.26
C GLU A 362 26.91 0.24 -8.63
N GLN A 363 26.09 1.26 -8.89
CA GLN A 363 26.05 2.05 -10.13
C GLN A 363 25.94 1.16 -11.40
N ARG A 364 25.12 0.12 -11.33
CA ARG A 364 24.90 -0.82 -12.43
C ARG A 364 23.47 -1.33 -12.49
N TRP A 365 23.11 -1.97 -13.62
CA TRP A 365 21.86 -2.71 -13.72
C TRP A 365 21.88 -3.95 -12.81
N ILE A 366 20.82 -4.12 -12.04
CA ILE A 366 20.54 -5.32 -11.24
C ILE A 366 19.44 -6.11 -11.92
N THR A 367 19.68 -7.39 -12.18
CA THR A 367 18.66 -8.33 -12.71
C THR A 367 17.96 -9.02 -11.55
N LEU A 368 16.64 -9.09 -11.65
CA LEU A 368 15.75 -9.80 -10.74
C LEU A 368 15.47 -11.18 -11.37
N LEU A 369 16.01 -12.23 -10.78
CA LEU A 369 15.81 -13.62 -11.22
C LEU A 369 14.58 -14.23 -10.52
#